data_3d4799ffe42c7ebcdf2b769f60e0af7e
#
_entry.id   3d4799ffe42c7ebcdf2b769f60e0af7e
#
_cell.length_a   1.000
_cell.length_b   1.000
_cell.length_c   1.000
_cell.angle_alpha   90.00
_cell.angle_beta   90.00
_cell.angle_gamma   90.00
#
_symmetry.space_group_name_H-M   'P 1'
#
loop_
_entity.id
_entity.type
_entity.pdbx_description
1 polymer ?
#
loop_
_entity_poly.entity_id
_entity_poly.type
_entity_poly.pdbx_seq_one_letter_code
_entity_poly.pdbx_strand_id
1 'polypeptide(L)'
;FERKINPRVNYPQKIEVNLISNEEFRQKNLKQFIVNSSNQKLRRIEPGDFIMGSSRREVGRRANEVIRNVKITQPFYIGTKEISNSEYRRFREPDNSSADFHPSLIADNNPVVNVSWSDAVEYCNWLSSIEGLQPVYVKRFEKWELLNPIPDGYRLPTEAEWSWAIRYQARKNNTIFSWGNRLPPARDHGNYADITAKTLLPNIISNYEDGYSSSSPVGSFRSNSLGIYDGSGNVSEWVGDYYSIPVPGSNEIVINPTGPETGINYVIRGSSWRHAGITQLRNAYRDFGNKGRIDVGFRIAKNINE
;
A
#
# COMPACT_ATOMS: atom_id res chain seq x y z
N PHE A 1 -78.45 -26.85 -12.68
CA PHE A 1 -77.02 -27.04 -12.32
C PHE A 1 -76.33 -25.66 -12.34
N GLU A 2 -76.35 -24.96 -11.20
CA GLU A 2 -75.62 -23.71 -11.03
C GLU A 2 -74.19 -24.01 -10.53
N ARG A 3 -73.17 -23.68 -11.32
CA ARG A 3 -71.79 -23.68 -10.87
C ARG A 3 -71.48 -22.37 -10.16
N LYS A 4 -71.35 -22.39 -8.83
CA LYS A 4 -70.76 -21.29 -8.05
C LYS A 4 -69.31 -21.15 -8.42
N ILE A 5 -68.93 -20.03 -9.06
CA ILE A 5 -67.55 -19.62 -9.27
C ILE A 5 -67.11 -18.86 -8.01
N ASN A 6 -66.12 -19.41 -7.32
CA ASN A 6 -65.52 -18.82 -6.13
C ASN A 6 -64.40 -17.87 -6.62
N PRO A 7 -64.51 -16.54 -6.48
CA PRO A 7 -63.44 -15.63 -6.86
C PRO A 7 -62.31 -15.74 -5.81
N ARG A 8 -61.16 -16.31 -6.24
CA ARG A 8 -59.94 -16.19 -5.45
C ARG A 8 -59.51 -14.73 -5.42
N VAL A 9 -59.69 -14.08 -4.29
CA VAL A 9 -59.14 -12.75 -4.04
C VAL A 9 -57.62 -12.92 -3.93
N ASN A 10 -56.90 -12.49 -4.96
CA ASN A 10 -55.46 -12.30 -4.88
C ASN A 10 -55.17 -11.12 -3.97
N TYR A 11 -54.73 -11.37 -2.75
CA TYR A 11 -54.14 -10.34 -1.91
C TYR A 11 -52.87 -9.85 -2.58
N PRO A 12 -52.65 -8.54 -2.72
CA PRO A 12 -51.38 -8.03 -3.23
C PRO A 12 -50.29 -8.47 -2.28
N GLN A 13 -49.22 -9.12 -2.81
CA GLN A 13 -48.03 -9.39 -2.03
C GLN A 13 -47.48 -8.07 -1.53
N LYS A 14 -47.31 -7.93 -0.21
CA LYS A 14 -46.59 -6.81 0.38
C LYS A 14 -45.17 -6.85 -0.18
N ILE A 15 -44.88 -5.89 -1.03
CA ILE A 15 -43.50 -5.63 -1.44
C ILE A 15 -42.86 -4.87 -0.26
N GLU A 16 -42.05 -5.55 0.53
CA GLU A 16 -41.18 -4.87 1.51
C GLU A 16 -40.10 -4.13 0.75
N VAL A 17 -40.26 -2.82 0.60
CA VAL A 17 -39.23 -1.96 0.08
C VAL A 17 -38.29 -1.61 1.23
N ASN A 18 -37.16 -2.31 1.32
CA ASN A 18 -36.09 -1.91 2.21
C ASN A 18 -35.46 -0.61 1.67
N LEU A 19 -35.88 0.51 2.24
CA LEU A 19 -35.26 1.81 1.99
C LEU A 19 -33.88 1.80 2.66
N ILE A 20 -32.84 1.63 1.86
CA ILE A 20 -31.47 1.87 2.30
C ILE A 20 -31.22 3.38 2.27
N SER A 21 -30.43 3.89 3.22
CA SER A 21 -30.01 5.29 3.21
C SER A 21 -29.24 5.63 1.92
N ASN A 22 -29.25 6.91 1.52
CA ASN A 22 -28.46 7.34 0.37
C ASN A 22 -26.97 6.96 0.51
N GLU A 23 -26.47 6.96 1.73
CA GLU A 23 -25.10 6.57 2.06
C GLU A 23 -24.87 5.06 1.89
N GLU A 24 -25.78 4.21 2.37
CA GLU A 24 -25.72 2.75 2.13
C GLU A 24 -25.85 2.40 0.65
N PHE A 25 -26.67 3.14 -0.10
CA PHE A 25 -26.81 2.96 -1.55
C PHE A 25 -25.52 3.35 -2.29
N ARG A 26 -24.89 4.48 -1.93
CA ARG A 26 -23.59 4.92 -2.47
C ARG A 26 -22.50 3.92 -2.13
N GLN A 27 -22.40 3.47 -0.87
CA GLN A 27 -21.42 2.49 -0.42
C GLN A 27 -21.54 1.15 -1.17
N LYS A 28 -22.77 0.66 -1.42
CA LYS A 28 -23.00 -0.56 -2.22
C LYS A 28 -22.61 -0.42 -3.69
N ASN A 29 -22.67 0.79 -4.25
CA ASN A 29 -22.37 1.05 -5.66
C ASN A 29 -20.89 1.41 -5.92
N LEU A 30 -20.09 1.66 -4.87
CA LEU A 30 -18.67 1.93 -5.04
C LEU A 30 -17.94 0.67 -5.54
N LYS A 31 -17.21 0.83 -6.65
CA LYS A 31 -16.49 -0.26 -7.28
C LYS A 31 -15.38 -0.80 -6.37
N GLN A 32 -15.29 -2.12 -6.23
CA GLN A 32 -14.21 -2.79 -5.49
C GLN A 32 -12.83 -2.52 -6.11
N PHE A 33 -12.80 -2.27 -7.42
CA PHE A 33 -11.60 -1.89 -8.16
C PHE A 33 -11.94 -0.76 -9.13
N ILE A 34 -10.98 0.14 -9.28
CA ILE A 34 -10.97 1.12 -10.37
C ILE A 34 -9.70 0.94 -11.19
N VAL A 35 -9.73 1.40 -12.42
CA VAL A 35 -8.55 1.49 -13.31
C VAL A 35 -8.45 2.94 -13.74
N ASN A 36 -7.29 3.55 -13.55
CA ASN A 36 -7.04 4.94 -13.92
C ASN A 36 -6.60 5.09 -15.38
N SER A 37 -6.39 6.32 -15.83
CA SER A 37 -5.95 6.66 -17.19
C SER A 37 -4.56 6.10 -17.55
N SER A 38 -3.75 5.76 -16.54
CA SER A 38 -2.45 5.12 -16.71
C SER A 38 -2.54 3.59 -16.70
N ASN A 39 -3.76 3.03 -16.78
CA ASN A 39 -4.04 1.58 -16.72
C ASN A 39 -3.61 0.91 -15.39
N GLN A 40 -3.49 1.70 -14.34
CA GLN A 40 -3.17 1.19 -13.00
C GLN A 40 -4.45 0.77 -12.31
N LYS A 41 -4.45 -0.44 -11.76
CA LYS A 41 -5.57 -0.99 -11.01
C LYS A 41 -5.43 -0.63 -9.54
N LEU A 42 -6.47 -0.03 -8.96
CA LEU A 42 -6.53 0.30 -7.54
C LEU A 42 -7.64 -0.51 -6.86
N ARG A 43 -7.36 -0.96 -5.64
CA ARG A 43 -8.28 -1.70 -4.78
C ARG A 43 -8.93 -0.74 -3.78
N ARG A 44 -10.27 -0.81 -3.63
CA ARG A 44 -10.98 -0.15 -2.53
C ARG A 44 -10.68 -0.84 -1.21
N ILE A 45 -10.32 -0.04 -0.21
CA ILE A 45 -10.02 -0.46 1.15
C ILE A 45 -11.09 0.10 2.08
N GLU A 46 -11.71 -0.79 2.85
CA GLU A 46 -12.75 -0.41 3.80
C GLU A 46 -12.14 0.17 5.08
N PRO A 47 -12.87 1.07 5.76
CA PRO A 47 -12.51 1.56 7.09
C PRO A 47 -12.28 0.43 8.09
N GLY A 48 -11.57 0.73 9.16
CA GLY A 48 -11.39 -0.21 10.28
C GLY A 48 -10.39 0.27 11.29
N ASP A 49 -10.26 -0.48 12.38
CA ASP A 49 -9.36 -0.22 13.48
C ASP A 49 -8.41 -1.39 13.70
N PHE A 50 -7.18 -1.08 14.10
CA PHE A 50 -6.13 -2.06 14.28
C PHE A 50 -5.03 -1.58 15.21
N ILE A 51 -4.22 -2.54 15.67
CA ILE A 51 -3.02 -2.27 16.48
C ILE A 51 -1.81 -2.23 15.56
N MET A 52 -1.25 -1.05 15.32
CA MET A 52 -0.05 -0.85 14.53
C MET A 52 1.21 -1.01 15.40
N GLY A 53 2.31 -1.46 14.81
CA GLY A 53 3.58 -1.68 15.50
C GLY A 53 3.83 -3.15 15.83
N SER A 54 4.70 -3.43 16.80
CA SER A 54 5.02 -4.79 17.21
C SER A 54 5.31 -4.91 18.72
N SER A 55 5.06 -6.12 19.27
CA SER A 55 5.33 -6.43 20.67
C SER A 55 6.82 -6.28 20.99
N ARG A 56 7.14 -5.79 22.19
CA ARG A 56 8.54 -5.74 22.69
C ARG A 56 9.25 -7.09 22.71
N ARG A 57 8.48 -8.20 22.69
CA ARG A 57 9.00 -9.57 22.68
C ARG A 57 9.20 -10.12 21.27
N GLU A 58 8.77 -9.40 20.23
CA GLU A 58 8.91 -9.86 18.85
C GLU A 58 10.38 -9.82 18.42
N VAL A 59 10.90 -10.95 18.00
CA VAL A 59 12.32 -11.08 17.59
C VAL A 59 12.59 -10.19 16.36
N GLY A 60 13.69 -9.47 16.39
CA GLY A 60 14.07 -8.54 15.32
C GLY A 60 13.39 -7.18 15.39
N ARG A 61 12.55 -6.92 16.41
CA ARG A 61 11.86 -5.63 16.59
C ARG A 61 12.85 -4.47 16.76
N ARG A 62 12.53 -3.32 16.14
CA ARG A 62 13.24 -2.05 16.33
C ARG A 62 12.50 -1.12 17.30
N ALA A 63 13.21 -0.17 17.88
CA ALA A 63 12.64 0.79 18.83
C ALA A 63 11.53 1.67 18.22
N ASN A 64 11.59 1.92 16.90
CA ASN A 64 10.63 2.75 16.17
C ASN A 64 9.29 2.06 15.85
N GLU A 65 9.13 0.79 16.20
CA GLU A 65 7.91 -0.01 15.96
C GLU A 65 7.00 0.01 17.20
N VAL A 66 6.71 1.19 17.71
CA VAL A 66 5.88 1.39 18.91
C VAL A 66 4.44 0.97 18.62
N ILE A 67 3.86 0.20 19.57
CA ILE A 67 2.45 -0.18 19.51
C ILE A 67 1.57 1.06 19.69
N ARG A 68 0.58 1.21 18.80
CA ARG A 68 -0.44 2.27 18.84
C ARG A 68 -1.76 1.77 18.27
N ASN A 69 -2.89 2.21 18.85
CA ASN A 69 -4.22 1.96 18.34
C ASN A 69 -4.51 2.94 17.21
N VAL A 70 -4.90 2.46 16.05
CA VAL A 70 -5.18 3.27 14.86
C VAL A 70 -6.58 2.97 14.34
N LYS A 71 -7.30 4.01 13.93
CA LYS A 71 -8.59 3.91 13.28
C LYS A 71 -8.57 4.64 11.94
N ILE A 72 -8.85 3.92 10.85
CA ILE A 72 -9.14 4.47 9.54
C ILE A 72 -10.65 4.64 9.43
N THR A 73 -11.14 5.86 9.21
CA THR A 73 -12.58 6.15 9.25
C THR A 73 -13.23 6.28 7.88
N GLN A 74 -12.43 6.51 6.83
CA GLN A 74 -12.91 6.68 5.47
C GLN A 74 -12.35 5.59 4.55
N PRO A 75 -13.16 5.08 3.60
CA PRO A 75 -12.63 4.20 2.58
C PRO A 75 -11.71 4.96 1.63
N PHE A 76 -10.74 4.25 1.05
CA PHE A 76 -9.81 4.81 0.07
C PHE A 76 -9.45 3.77 -0.98
N TYR A 77 -8.90 4.21 -2.10
CA TYR A 77 -8.29 3.32 -3.09
C TYR A 77 -6.78 3.27 -2.90
N ILE A 78 -6.18 2.08 -3.11
CA ILE A 78 -4.74 1.89 -3.12
C ILE A 78 -4.32 1.07 -4.34
N GLY A 79 -3.18 1.41 -4.94
CA GLY A 79 -2.60 0.68 -6.07
C GLY A 79 -2.40 -0.80 -5.73
N THR A 80 -2.87 -1.69 -6.60
CA THR A 80 -2.70 -3.13 -6.39
C THR A 80 -1.25 -3.59 -6.55
N LYS A 81 -0.42 -2.78 -7.21
CA LYS A 81 1.00 -3.00 -7.48
C LYS A 81 1.80 -1.74 -7.18
N GLU A 82 3.10 -1.88 -7.08
CA GLU A 82 4.06 -0.78 -7.14
C GLU A 82 4.01 -0.10 -8.52
N ILE A 83 4.45 1.15 -8.62
CA ILE A 83 4.58 1.85 -9.91
C ILE A 83 5.75 1.26 -10.68
N SER A 84 5.50 0.81 -11.90
CA SER A 84 6.53 0.26 -12.79
C SER A 84 7.34 1.37 -13.50
N ASN A 85 8.51 1.00 -14.03
CA ASN A 85 9.32 1.92 -14.85
C ASN A 85 8.55 2.45 -16.06
N SER A 86 7.79 1.59 -16.76
CA SER A 86 6.98 2.00 -17.91
C SER A 86 5.86 2.97 -17.54
N GLU A 87 5.23 2.81 -16.38
CA GLU A 87 4.22 3.74 -15.88
C GLU A 87 4.85 5.07 -15.47
N TYR A 88 6.01 5.05 -14.83
CA TYR A 88 6.72 6.26 -14.41
C TYR A 88 7.24 7.07 -15.62
N ARG A 89 7.72 6.41 -16.70
CA ARG A 89 8.16 7.09 -17.94
C ARG A 89 7.07 7.91 -18.60
N ARG A 90 5.81 7.62 -18.38
CA ARG A 90 4.71 8.48 -18.87
C ARG A 90 4.72 9.87 -18.24
N PHE A 91 5.28 9.99 -17.06
CA PHE A 91 5.49 11.24 -16.35
C PHE A 91 6.83 11.89 -16.73
N ARG A 92 7.91 11.16 -16.54
CA ARG A 92 9.28 11.54 -16.96
C ARG A 92 10.21 10.33 -16.96
N GLU A 93 11.34 10.45 -17.63
CA GLU A 93 12.37 9.41 -17.58
C GLU A 93 12.89 9.25 -16.15
N PRO A 94 12.95 8.02 -15.61
CA PRO A 94 13.55 7.75 -14.33
C PRO A 94 15.07 7.95 -14.37
N ASP A 95 15.69 8.12 -13.22
CA ASP A 95 17.14 8.06 -13.10
C ASP A 95 17.61 6.61 -13.35
N ASN A 96 18.26 6.40 -14.50
CA ASN A 96 18.71 5.10 -14.95
C ASN A 96 20.06 4.65 -14.34
N SER A 97 20.64 5.41 -13.41
CA SER A 97 21.92 5.06 -12.76
C SER A 97 21.85 3.73 -11.99
N SER A 98 20.65 3.28 -11.60
CA SER A 98 20.43 1.96 -11.00
C SER A 98 20.77 0.79 -11.95
N ALA A 99 20.80 1.03 -13.27
CA ALA A 99 21.24 0.03 -14.25
C ALA A 99 22.69 -0.40 -14.06
N ASP A 100 23.54 0.50 -13.55
CA ASP A 100 24.95 0.20 -13.25
C ASP A 100 25.07 -0.89 -12.16
N PHE A 101 24.09 -0.98 -11.27
CA PHE A 101 24.01 -2.04 -10.27
C PHE A 101 23.44 -3.33 -10.88
N HIS A 102 22.30 -3.26 -11.56
CA HIS A 102 21.69 -4.40 -12.24
C HIS A 102 20.66 -3.94 -13.30
N PRO A 103 20.72 -4.49 -14.54
CA PRO A 103 19.84 -4.05 -15.64
C PRO A 103 18.34 -4.23 -15.36
N SER A 104 17.94 -5.21 -14.54
CA SER A 104 16.51 -5.43 -14.22
C SER A 104 15.87 -4.24 -13.48
N LEU A 105 16.67 -3.40 -12.81
CA LEU A 105 16.16 -2.25 -12.06
C LEU A 105 15.54 -1.16 -12.95
N ILE A 106 15.85 -1.18 -14.26
CA ILE A 106 15.28 -0.26 -15.25
C ILE A 106 14.34 -0.95 -16.26
N ALA A 107 14.10 -2.24 -16.11
CA ALA A 107 13.20 -3.00 -16.99
C ALA A 107 11.75 -2.47 -16.88
N ASP A 108 11.04 -2.42 -18.00
CA ASP A 108 9.71 -1.77 -18.13
C ASP A 108 8.70 -2.20 -17.07
N ASN A 109 8.61 -3.50 -16.83
CA ASN A 109 7.61 -4.07 -15.92
C ASN A 109 8.09 -4.16 -14.46
N ASN A 110 9.34 -3.79 -14.17
CA ASN A 110 9.88 -3.79 -12.83
C ASN A 110 9.52 -2.47 -12.13
N PRO A 111 9.45 -2.44 -10.78
CA PRO A 111 9.13 -1.21 -10.06
C PRO A 111 10.16 -0.12 -10.32
N VAL A 112 9.70 1.10 -10.46
CA VAL A 112 10.59 2.26 -10.50
C VAL A 112 11.32 2.39 -9.17
N VAL A 113 12.63 2.57 -9.23
CA VAL A 113 13.50 2.74 -8.08
C VAL A 113 14.40 3.97 -8.28
N ASN A 114 15.18 4.30 -7.27
CA ASN A 114 16.05 5.47 -7.26
C ASN A 114 15.29 6.81 -7.41
N VAL A 115 14.02 6.80 -7.07
CA VAL A 115 13.13 7.97 -6.98
C VAL A 115 13.08 8.47 -5.55
N SER A 116 13.21 9.77 -5.36
CA SER A 116 13.03 10.39 -4.04
C SER A 116 11.55 10.44 -3.66
N TRP A 117 11.26 10.73 -2.40
CA TRP A 117 9.89 10.96 -1.96
C TRP A 117 9.22 12.12 -2.74
N SER A 118 9.98 13.19 -3.01
CA SER A 118 9.50 14.32 -3.81
C SER A 118 9.13 13.90 -5.24
N ASP A 119 9.91 13.03 -5.86
CA ASP A 119 9.62 12.51 -7.20
C ASP A 119 8.31 11.70 -7.21
N ALA A 120 8.07 10.90 -6.18
CA ALA A 120 6.84 10.13 -6.03
C ALA A 120 5.61 11.04 -5.83
N VAL A 121 5.75 12.13 -5.08
CA VAL A 121 4.71 13.15 -4.88
C VAL A 121 4.41 13.91 -6.18
N GLU A 122 5.45 14.29 -6.93
CA GLU A 122 5.28 14.93 -8.24
C GLU A 122 4.56 14.03 -9.23
N TYR A 123 4.87 12.72 -9.24
CA TYR A 123 4.14 11.74 -10.03
C TYR A 123 2.65 11.69 -9.65
N CYS A 124 2.31 11.67 -8.36
CA CYS A 124 0.92 11.68 -7.89
C CYS A 124 0.17 12.94 -8.35
N ASN A 125 0.80 14.10 -8.25
CA ASN A 125 0.22 15.36 -8.73
C ASN A 125 0.05 15.40 -10.25
N TRP A 126 1.03 14.91 -11.00
CA TRP A 126 0.94 14.76 -12.44
C TRP A 126 -0.25 13.87 -12.83
N LEU A 127 -0.36 12.69 -12.19
CA LEU A 127 -1.44 11.75 -12.47
C LEU A 127 -2.83 12.35 -12.16
N SER A 128 -2.94 13.12 -11.08
CA SER A 128 -4.15 13.87 -10.76
C SER A 128 -4.49 14.86 -11.86
N SER A 129 -3.50 15.63 -12.32
CA SER A 129 -3.69 16.66 -13.32
C SER A 129 -4.14 16.12 -14.68
N ILE A 130 -3.58 14.98 -15.14
CA ILE A 130 -4.00 14.37 -16.42
C ILE A 130 -5.41 13.77 -16.38
N GLU A 131 -5.95 13.52 -15.19
CA GLU A 131 -7.33 13.08 -14.98
C GLU A 131 -8.29 14.23 -14.63
N GLY A 132 -7.82 15.48 -14.67
CA GLY A 132 -8.64 16.64 -14.32
C GLY A 132 -9.01 16.72 -12.84
N LEU A 133 -8.26 16.00 -11.98
CA LEU A 133 -8.44 16.02 -10.54
C LEU A 133 -7.56 17.10 -9.90
N GLN A 134 -7.97 17.61 -8.75
CA GLN A 134 -7.16 18.55 -8.00
C GLN A 134 -5.92 17.83 -7.44
N PRO A 135 -4.67 18.30 -7.71
CA PRO A 135 -3.47 17.82 -7.07
C PRO A 135 -3.56 17.92 -5.54
N VAL A 136 -3.02 16.91 -4.86
CA VAL A 136 -3.13 16.76 -3.41
C VAL A 136 -2.01 17.47 -2.67
N TYR A 137 -0.86 17.65 -3.33
CA TYR A 137 0.30 18.27 -2.73
C TYR A 137 0.56 19.65 -3.35
N VAL A 138 0.97 20.59 -2.51
CA VAL A 138 1.42 21.93 -2.91
C VAL A 138 2.86 22.16 -2.46
N LYS A 139 3.67 22.76 -3.32
CA LYS A 139 5.05 23.10 -2.98
C LYS A 139 5.10 24.50 -2.42
N ARG A 140 5.54 24.64 -1.15
CA ARG A 140 5.76 25.93 -0.48
C ARG A 140 7.17 25.97 0.10
N PHE A 141 7.92 27.04 -0.20
CA PHE A 141 9.29 27.21 0.29
C PHE A 141 10.15 25.93 0.13
N GLU A 142 10.14 25.33 -1.08
CA GLU A 142 10.85 24.11 -1.43
C GLU A 142 10.41 22.83 -0.66
N LYS A 143 9.31 22.90 0.11
CA LYS A 143 8.72 21.75 0.80
C LYS A 143 7.37 21.38 0.20
N TRP A 144 7.12 20.10 0.09
CA TRP A 144 5.81 19.58 -0.26
C TRP A 144 4.92 19.50 0.96
N GLU A 145 3.73 20.05 0.86
CA GLU A 145 2.70 20.01 1.88
C GLU A 145 1.45 19.34 1.34
N LEU A 146 0.83 18.51 2.17
CA LEU A 146 -0.46 17.90 1.88
C LEU A 146 -1.56 18.96 2.08
N LEU A 147 -2.44 19.11 1.11
CA LEU A 147 -3.60 20.01 1.25
C LEU A 147 -4.57 19.48 2.31
N ASN A 148 -5.18 20.39 3.06
CA ASN A 148 -6.21 20.07 4.05
C ASN A 148 -7.43 20.99 3.84
N PRO A 149 -8.63 20.46 3.55
CA PRO A 149 -8.94 19.03 3.38
C PRO A 149 -8.21 18.41 2.18
N ILE A 150 -7.96 17.10 2.26
CA ILE A 150 -7.27 16.37 1.18
C ILE A 150 -8.22 16.23 -0.01
N PRO A 151 -7.85 16.73 -1.21
CA PRO A 151 -8.65 16.57 -2.43
C PRO A 151 -8.79 15.12 -2.90
N ASP A 152 -9.53 14.91 -3.98
CA ASP A 152 -9.77 13.58 -4.59
C ASP A 152 -8.66 13.12 -5.55
N GLY A 153 -7.56 13.85 -5.64
CA GLY A 153 -6.40 13.48 -6.44
C GLY A 153 -5.64 12.27 -5.90
N TYR A 154 -4.61 11.87 -6.65
CA TYR A 154 -3.70 10.80 -6.26
C TYR A 154 -2.65 11.28 -5.26
N ARG A 155 -2.25 10.39 -4.36
CA ARG A 155 -1.27 10.64 -3.33
C ARG A 155 -0.52 9.36 -2.95
N LEU A 156 0.50 9.47 -2.15
CA LEU A 156 1.05 8.32 -1.44
C LEU A 156 0.05 7.86 -0.36
N PRO A 157 -0.04 6.56 -0.06
CA PRO A 157 -0.78 6.10 1.12
C PRO A 157 -0.12 6.64 2.39
N THR A 158 -0.88 6.92 3.43
CA THR A 158 -0.28 7.13 4.76
C THR A 158 0.34 5.84 5.27
N GLU A 159 1.23 5.92 6.24
CA GLU A 159 1.83 4.74 6.87
C GLU A 159 0.74 3.81 7.45
N ALA A 160 -0.31 4.40 8.01
CA ALA A 160 -1.42 3.67 8.57
C ALA A 160 -2.27 2.98 7.49
N GLU A 161 -2.60 3.67 6.41
CA GLU A 161 -3.34 3.11 5.27
C GLU A 161 -2.58 1.97 4.60
N TRP A 162 -1.27 2.15 4.37
CA TRP A 162 -0.40 1.11 3.86
C TRP A 162 -0.42 -0.12 4.78
N SER A 163 -0.23 0.09 6.08
CA SER A 163 -0.22 -0.99 7.06
C SER A 163 -1.56 -1.71 7.13
N TRP A 164 -2.67 -0.98 7.05
CA TRP A 164 -4.02 -1.53 7.07
C TRP A 164 -4.30 -2.39 5.83
N ALA A 165 -4.00 -1.87 4.64
CA ALA A 165 -4.26 -2.57 3.38
C ALA A 165 -3.35 -3.80 3.18
N ILE A 166 -2.07 -3.69 3.53
CA ILE A 166 -1.08 -4.75 3.29
C ILE A 166 -1.12 -5.80 4.39
N ARG A 167 -1.21 -5.38 5.65
CA ARG A 167 -0.99 -6.24 6.81
C ARG A 167 -2.27 -6.70 7.49
N TYR A 168 -3.19 -5.78 7.79
CA TYR A 168 -4.28 -6.06 8.72
C TYR A 168 -5.59 -6.44 8.05
N GLN A 169 -6.09 -5.66 7.11
CA GLN A 169 -7.35 -5.97 6.46
C GLN A 169 -7.28 -7.26 5.64
N ALA A 170 -6.11 -7.52 5.04
CA ALA A 170 -5.87 -8.73 4.28
C ALA A 170 -5.78 -10.00 5.16
N ARG A 171 -5.67 -9.88 6.48
CA ARG A 171 -5.43 -11.01 7.38
C ARG A 171 -6.21 -10.88 8.69
N LYS A 172 -6.92 -11.95 9.04
CA LYS A 172 -7.60 -12.08 10.34
C LYS A 172 -6.64 -12.26 11.52
N ASN A 173 -5.39 -12.68 11.27
CA ASN A 173 -4.39 -12.97 12.31
C ASN A 173 -3.13 -12.11 12.12
N ASN A 174 -2.65 -11.55 13.20
CA ASN A 174 -1.38 -10.82 13.26
C ASN A 174 -0.21 -11.80 13.04
N THR A 175 0.35 -11.82 11.83
CA THR A 175 1.55 -12.60 11.53
C THR A 175 2.80 -11.72 11.56
N ILE A 176 3.94 -12.31 11.93
CA ILE A 176 5.24 -11.63 11.97
C ILE A 176 5.65 -11.22 10.54
N PHE A 177 5.50 -12.14 9.59
CA PHE A 177 5.85 -11.95 8.18
C PHE A 177 4.62 -11.98 7.27
N SER A 178 4.77 -11.55 6.05
CA SER A 178 3.70 -11.59 5.04
C SER A 178 3.21 -13.02 4.75
N TRP A 179 4.03 -14.03 4.92
CA TRP A 179 3.73 -15.46 4.71
C TRP A 179 3.38 -16.23 5.97
N GLY A 180 3.45 -15.63 7.16
CA GLY A 180 3.16 -16.31 8.43
C GLY A 180 4.15 -15.98 9.53
N ASN A 181 4.51 -16.99 10.38
CA ASN A 181 5.34 -16.78 11.56
C ASN A 181 6.69 -17.51 11.52
N ARG A 182 7.01 -18.20 10.43
CA ARG A 182 8.23 -19.01 10.32
C ARG A 182 9.10 -18.56 9.16
N LEU A 183 10.42 -18.70 9.33
CA LEU A 183 11.41 -18.58 8.26
C LEU A 183 11.79 -19.99 7.78
N PRO A 184 12.18 -20.15 6.52
CA PRO A 184 12.26 -19.13 5.44
C PRO A 184 10.89 -18.72 4.95
N PRO A 185 10.79 -17.75 4.01
CA PRO A 185 9.56 -17.45 3.29
C PRO A 185 8.99 -18.72 2.65
N ALA A 186 7.68 -18.84 2.59
CA ALA A 186 7.07 -19.87 1.77
C ALA A 186 7.28 -19.54 0.28
N ARG A 187 7.32 -20.56 -0.57
CA ARG A 187 7.52 -20.43 -2.00
C ARG A 187 6.51 -19.44 -2.60
N ASP A 188 6.92 -18.63 -3.57
CA ASP A 188 6.10 -17.66 -4.28
C ASP A 188 5.50 -16.50 -3.44
N HIS A 189 6.10 -16.22 -2.26
CA HIS A 189 5.57 -15.17 -1.38
C HIS A 189 6.17 -13.79 -1.60
N GLY A 190 7.31 -13.67 -2.23
CA GLY A 190 7.90 -12.37 -2.52
C GLY A 190 9.35 -12.49 -2.96
N ASN A 191 9.87 -11.41 -3.52
CA ASN A 191 11.25 -11.27 -3.94
C ASN A 191 12.07 -10.69 -2.78
N TYR A 192 13.06 -11.44 -2.31
CA TYR A 192 13.93 -11.10 -1.19
C TYR A 192 15.39 -11.37 -1.55
N ALA A 193 16.33 -10.95 -0.70
CA ALA A 193 17.73 -11.33 -0.85
C ALA A 193 17.90 -12.84 -0.59
N ASP A 194 17.92 -13.63 -1.62
CA ASP A 194 17.96 -15.08 -1.61
C ASP A 194 19.20 -15.66 -2.31
N ILE A 195 19.18 -16.96 -2.57
CA ILE A 195 20.31 -17.64 -3.20
C ILE A 195 20.57 -17.13 -4.63
N THR A 196 19.56 -16.62 -5.35
CA THR A 196 19.68 -16.06 -6.70
C THR A 196 20.49 -14.75 -6.67
N ALA A 197 20.37 -13.98 -5.59
CA ALA A 197 21.07 -12.71 -5.38
C ALA A 197 22.49 -12.88 -4.77
N LYS A 198 22.97 -14.11 -4.55
CA LYS A 198 24.24 -14.41 -3.85
C LYS A 198 25.47 -13.70 -4.42
N THR A 199 25.50 -13.47 -5.73
CA THR A 199 26.62 -12.77 -6.37
C THR A 199 26.58 -11.26 -6.21
N LEU A 200 25.42 -10.71 -5.89
CA LEU A 200 25.18 -9.27 -5.76
C LEU A 200 25.14 -8.79 -4.31
N LEU A 201 24.73 -9.66 -3.38
CA LEU A 201 24.44 -9.29 -2.00
C LEU A 201 25.24 -10.14 -1.00
N PRO A 202 25.80 -9.51 0.06
CA PRO A 202 26.60 -10.23 1.05
C PRO A 202 25.77 -11.08 2.01
N ASN A 203 24.51 -10.71 2.21
CA ASN A 203 23.59 -11.40 3.14
C ASN A 203 22.38 -11.89 2.36
N ILE A 204 22.10 -13.19 2.45
CA ILE A 204 21.03 -13.85 1.71
C ILE A 204 20.27 -14.86 2.61
N ILE A 205 19.07 -15.21 2.21
CA ILE A 205 18.29 -16.33 2.74
C ILE A 205 18.73 -17.58 1.96
N SER A 206 19.63 -18.37 2.52
CA SER A 206 20.31 -19.47 1.82
C SER A 206 19.40 -20.64 1.43
N ASN A 207 18.24 -20.77 2.04
CA ASN A 207 17.26 -21.83 1.79
C ASN A 207 15.95 -21.30 1.20
N TYR A 208 16.03 -20.20 0.45
CA TYR A 208 14.97 -19.62 -0.34
C TYR A 208 15.47 -19.31 -1.75
N GLU A 209 14.60 -19.43 -2.74
CA GLU A 209 14.90 -19.16 -4.15
C GLU A 209 13.63 -18.60 -4.81
N ASP A 210 13.68 -17.33 -5.21
CA ASP A 210 12.58 -16.63 -5.89
C ASP A 210 12.81 -16.44 -7.40
N GLY A 211 14.04 -16.65 -7.85
CA GLY A 211 14.41 -16.60 -9.25
C GLY A 211 14.88 -15.23 -9.76
N TYR A 212 14.97 -14.22 -8.87
CA TYR A 212 15.38 -12.86 -9.22
C TYR A 212 16.58 -12.41 -8.40
N SER A 213 17.62 -11.94 -9.06
CA SER A 213 18.83 -11.43 -8.38
C SER A 213 18.68 -9.98 -7.90
N SER A 214 17.70 -9.24 -8.42
CA SER A 214 17.30 -7.90 -7.97
C SER A 214 15.78 -7.75 -8.10
N SER A 215 15.23 -6.57 -8.46
CA SER A 215 13.77 -6.43 -8.56
C SER A 215 13.16 -7.36 -9.62
N SER A 216 11.94 -7.83 -9.38
CA SER A 216 11.10 -8.61 -10.29
C SER A 216 10.04 -7.74 -10.95
N PRO A 217 9.40 -8.17 -12.04
CA PRO A 217 8.21 -7.51 -12.58
C PRO A 217 7.13 -7.36 -11.51
N VAL A 218 6.49 -6.19 -11.44
CA VAL A 218 5.45 -5.92 -10.44
C VAL A 218 4.29 -6.91 -10.54
N GLY A 219 3.93 -7.53 -9.42
CA GLY A 219 2.88 -8.54 -9.36
C GLY A 219 3.31 -9.95 -9.76
N SER A 220 4.61 -10.26 -9.72
CA SER A 220 5.14 -11.61 -10.01
C SER A 220 4.81 -12.63 -8.93
N PHE A 221 4.55 -12.19 -7.71
CA PHE A 221 4.31 -13.06 -6.57
C PHE A 221 2.84 -13.06 -6.16
N ARG A 222 2.51 -13.92 -5.19
CA ARG A 222 1.14 -14.05 -4.70
C ARG A 222 0.65 -12.77 -4.05
N SER A 223 -0.53 -12.29 -4.48
CA SER A 223 -1.23 -11.18 -3.81
C SER A 223 -1.74 -11.58 -2.42
N ASN A 224 -1.98 -10.59 -1.58
CA ASN A 224 -2.76 -10.80 -0.35
C ASN A 224 -4.26 -11.03 -0.68
N SER A 225 -5.09 -11.26 0.34
CA SER A 225 -6.53 -11.55 0.17
C SER A 225 -7.34 -10.40 -0.45
N LEU A 226 -6.78 -9.20 -0.52
CA LEU A 226 -7.38 -8.03 -1.17
C LEU A 226 -6.97 -7.89 -2.64
N GLY A 227 -6.09 -8.77 -3.14
CA GLY A 227 -5.54 -8.66 -4.50
C GLY A 227 -4.45 -7.60 -4.61
N ILE A 228 -3.74 -7.31 -3.52
CA ILE A 228 -2.60 -6.39 -3.49
C ILE A 228 -1.33 -7.22 -3.50
N TYR A 229 -0.43 -6.90 -4.44
CA TYR A 229 0.83 -7.58 -4.69
C TYR A 229 2.00 -6.85 -4.03
N ASP A 230 3.09 -7.56 -3.82
CA ASP A 230 4.41 -7.02 -3.45
C ASP A 230 4.41 -6.09 -2.22
N GLY A 231 3.42 -6.20 -1.34
CA GLY A 231 3.40 -5.43 -0.07
C GLY A 231 4.49 -5.88 0.93
N SER A 232 5.25 -6.89 0.58
CA SER A 232 6.45 -7.36 1.29
C SER A 232 7.32 -8.07 0.28
N GLY A 233 8.53 -7.62 0.10
CA GLY A 233 9.44 -8.06 -0.98
C GLY A 233 9.40 -7.09 -2.15
N ASN A 234 10.13 -7.39 -3.19
CA ASN A 234 10.37 -6.60 -4.37
C ASN A 234 11.03 -5.25 -4.05
N VAL A 235 10.29 -4.15 -3.86
CA VAL A 235 10.87 -2.91 -3.33
C VAL A 235 10.18 -2.46 -2.05
N SER A 236 10.92 -1.78 -1.18
CA SER A 236 10.34 -1.01 -0.08
C SER A 236 9.63 0.21 -0.66
N GLU A 237 8.67 0.79 0.06
CA GLU A 237 7.78 1.78 -0.51
C GLU A 237 7.74 3.08 0.29
N TRP A 238 7.85 4.20 -0.40
CA TRP A 238 7.54 5.50 0.17
C TRP A 238 6.07 5.58 0.60
N VAL A 239 5.83 6.13 1.78
CA VAL A 239 4.49 6.54 2.24
C VAL A 239 4.46 8.04 2.53
N GLY A 240 3.26 8.61 2.76
CA GLY A 240 3.08 10.06 2.86
C GLY A 240 3.67 10.70 4.11
N ASP A 241 3.88 9.93 5.17
CA ASP A 241 4.19 10.42 6.52
C ASP A 241 5.65 10.84 6.67
N TYR A 242 5.89 11.96 7.35
CA TYR A 242 7.20 12.22 7.93
C TYR A 242 7.55 11.16 8.97
N TYR A 243 8.82 10.78 9.00
CA TYR A 243 9.31 9.81 9.96
C TYR A 243 9.46 10.41 11.35
N SER A 244 8.88 9.72 12.33
CA SER A 244 9.12 9.97 13.76
C SER A 244 9.03 8.65 14.53
N ILE A 245 9.55 8.63 15.75
CA ILE A 245 9.36 7.53 16.69
C ILE A 245 8.17 7.92 17.57
N PRO A 246 7.03 7.19 17.51
CA PRO A 246 5.88 7.50 18.34
C PRO A 246 6.20 7.37 19.82
N VAL A 247 5.54 8.18 20.65
CA VAL A 247 5.69 8.10 22.11
C VAL A 247 5.03 6.80 22.61
N PRO A 248 5.75 5.97 23.38
CA PRO A 248 5.19 4.75 23.94
C PRO A 248 4.16 5.02 25.04
N GLY A 249 3.16 4.14 25.18
CA GLY A 249 2.29 4.11 26.38
C GLY A 249 0.99 4.89 26.25
N SER A 250 0.68 5.50 25.12
CA SER A 250 -0.67 6.02 24.88
C SER A 250 -1.63 4.88 24.50
N ASN A 251 -2.73 4.75 25.25
CA ASN A 251 -3.86 3.87 24.89
C ASN A 251 -4.87 4.58 23.99
N GLU A 252 -4.64 5.82 23.62
CA GLU A 252 -5.52 6.61 22.78
C GLU A 252 -5.58 6.03 21.36
N ILE A 253 -6.77 6.12 20.77
CA ILE A 253 -6.99 5.76 19.37
C ILE A 253 -6.62 6.96 18.51
N VAL A 254 -5.60 6.79 17.66
CA VAL A 254 -5.21 7.80 16.67
C VAL A 254 -6.06 7.62 15.42
N ILE A 255 -6.85 8.65 15.08
CA ILE A 255 -7.78 8.62 13.96
C ILE A 255 -7.11 9.17 12.71
N ASN A 256 -7.13 8.41 11.60
CA ASN A 256 -6.57 8.77 10.30
C ASN A 256 -5.18 9.44 10.39
N PRO A 257 -4.19 8.82 11.06
CA PRO A 257 -2.88 9.46 11.23
C PRO A 257 -2.17 9.72 9.90
N THR A 258 -1.57 10.89 9.78
CA THR A 258 -0.75 11.33 8.63
C THR A 258 0.71 11.58 9.00
N GLY A 259 1.12 11.12 10.19
CA GLY A 259 2.44 11.41 10.75
C GLY A 259 2.53 12.81 11.37
N PRO A 260 3.75 13.26 11.76
CA PRO A 260 3.96 14.62 12.25
C PRO A 260 3.85 15.65 11.11
N GLU A 261 3.51 16.89 11.45
CA GLU A 261 3.35 17.98 10.47
C GLU A 261 4.67 18.36 9.78
N THR A 262 5.80 18.11 10.43
CA THR A 262 7.13 18.46 9.90
C THR A 262 8.14 17.36 10.20
N GLY A 263 9.16 17.25 9.35
CA GLY A 263 10.24 16.29 9.50
C GLY A 263 11.35 16.51 8.48
N ILE A 264 12.40 15.69 8.57
CA ILE A 264 13.52 15.68 7.62
C ILE A 264 13.42 14.45 6.70
N ASN A 265 12.99 13.35 7.24
CA ASN A 265 12.87 12.07 6.53
C ASN A 265 11.41 11.63 6.46
N TYR A 266 11.12 10.83 5.46
CA TYR A 266 9.82 10.20 5.27
C TYR A 266 9.88 8.73 5.61
N VAL A 267 8.75 8.14 5.96
CA VAL A 267 8.65 6.72 6.29
C VAL A 267 8.74 5.88 5.02
N ILE A 268 9.46 4.77 5.13
CA ILE A 268 9.55 3.71 4.13
C ILE A 268 8.98 2.44 4.76
N ARG A 269 8.14 1.74 4.03
CA ARG A 269 7.46 0.51 4.47
C ARG A 269 7.77 -0.68 3.56
N GLY A 270 7.59 -1.88 4.10
CA GLY A 270 7.85 -3.12 3.37
C GLY A 270 9.32 -3.53 3.36
N SER A 271 9.55 -4.80 3.08
CA SER A 271 10.88 -5.33 2.76
C SER A 271 11.13 -5.22 1.25
N SER A 272 12.40 -5.36 0.85
CA SER A 272 12.83 -5.29 -0.55
C SER A 272 13.63 -6.52 -0.95
N TRP A 273 13.95 -6.63 -2.24
CA TRP A 273 14.84 -7.65 -2.82
C TRP A 273 16.24 -7.68 -2.18
N ARG A 274 16.62 -6.63 -1.43
CA ARG A 274 17.91 -6.56 -0.72
C ARG A 274 17.87 -7.07 0.71
N HIS A 275 16.71 -7.45 1.21
CA HIS A 275 16.52 -7.80 2.61
C HIS A 275 16.50 -9.32 2.84
N ALA A 276 17.37 -9.79 3.75
CA ALA A 276 17.45 -11.18 4.20
C ALA A 276 17.25 -11.35 5.71
N GLY A 277 17.45 -10.26 6.47
CA GLY A 277 17.44 -10.29 7.93
C GLY A 277 16.03 -10.32 8.51
N ILE A 278 15.86 -11.06 9.60
CA ILE A 278 14.57 -11.16 10.29
C ILE A 278 13.95 -9.79 10.58
N THR A 279 14.75 -8.80 10.92
CA THR A 279 14.29 -7.44 11.22
C THR A 279 13.54 -6.82 10.05
N GLN A 280 14.15 -6.85 8.84
CA GLN A 280 13.59 -6.19 7.66
C GLN A 280 12.43 -6.96 7.03
N LEU A 281 12.41 -8.30 7.19
CA LEU A 281 11.36 -9.15 6.60
C LEU A 281 10.01 -9.05 7.33
N ARG A 282 9.99 -8.46 8.54
CA ARG A 282 8.77 -8.38 9.36
C ARG A 282 7.78 -7.33 8.86
N ASN A 283 6.51 -7.67 8.96
CA ASN A 283 5.42 -6.76 8.62
C ASN A 283 5.46 -5.42 9.37
N ALA A 284 6.02 -5.40 10.59
CA ALA A 284 6.11 -4.19 11.40
C ALA A 284 7.33 -3.32 11.08
N TYR A 285 8.25 -3.81 10.23
CA TYR A 285 9.46 -3.08 9.87
C TYR A 285 9.17 -1.68 9.35
N ARG A 286 9.91 -0.70 9.83
CA ARG A 286 9.89 0.70 9.45
C ARG A 286 11.29 1.17 9.14
N ASP A 287 11.47 1.76 7.98
CA ASP A 287 12.67 2.47 7.57
C ASP A 287 12.35 3.93 7.27
N PHE A 288 13.35 4.71 6.93
CA PHE A 288 13.18 6.12 6.62
C PHE A 288 14.27 6.64 5.69
N GLY A 289 13.98 7.74 5.02
CA GLY A 289 14.91 8.44 4.16
C GLY A 289 14.26 9.66 3.51
N ASN A 290 15.00 10.30 2.60
CA ASN A 290 14.53 11.43 1.79
C ASN A 290 15.11 11.42 0.37
N LYS A 291 16.04 10.49 0.07
CA LYS A 291 16.68 10.34 -1.24
C LYS A 291 16.28 9.03 -1.88
N GLY A 292 16.35 8.98 -3.20
CA GLY A 292 16.17 7.77 -3.96
C GLY A 292 17.17 6.66 -3.54
N ARG A 293 16.70 5.43 -3.58
CA ARG A 293 17.48 4.21 -3.32
C ARG A 293 17.10 3.16 -4.35
N ILE A 294 18.05 2.30 -4.71
CA ILE A 294 17.86 1.25 -5.71
C ILE A 294 16.93 0.11 -5.28
N ASP A 295 16.45 0.14 -4.05
CA ASP A 295 15.55 -0.82 -3.43
C ASP A 295 14.27 -0.17 -2.88
N VAL A 296 14.00 1.09 -3.23
CA VAL A 296 12.82 1.85 -2.79
C VAL A 296 12.09 2.42 -3.98
N GLY A 297 10.81 2.07 -4.08
CA GLY A 297 9.84 2.57 -5.02
C GLY A 297 8.62 3.14 -4.28
N PHE A 298 7.43 3.06 -4.88
CA PHE A 298 6.19 3.51 -4.27
C PHE A 298 4.95 2.92 -4.93
N ARG A 299 3.81 3.01 -4.25
CA ARG A 299 2.46 2.82 -4.82
C ARG A 299 1.59 4.03 -4.53
N ILE A 300 0.54 4.21 -5.31
CA ILE A 300 -0.39 5.32 -5.16
C ILE A 300 -1.60 4.95 -4.31
N ALA A 301 -2.22 5.99 -3.73
CA ALA A 301 -3.53 5.92 -3.12
C ALA A 301 -4.41 7.07 -3.65
N LYS A 302 -5.72 7.00 -3.41
CA LYS A 302 -6.69 8.02 -3.79
C LYS A 302 -7.84 8.04 -2.79
N ASN A 303 -8.24 9.23 -2.35
CA ASN A 303 -9.42 9.38 -1.50
C ASN A 303 -10.70 9.04 -2.28
N ILE A 304 -11.70 8.61 -1.55
CA ILE A 304 -13.08 8.52 -2.05
C ILE A 304 -13.81 9.70 -1.43
N ASN A 305 -13.96 10.79 -2.19
CA ASN A 305 -14.76 11.93 -1.76
C ASN A 305 -16.21 11.63 -2.13
N GLU A 306 -17.10 11.72 -1.15
CA GLU A 306 -18.55 11.53 -1.27
C GLU A 306 -19.24 12.74 -1.88
#